data_82a0ce562988cb19e34da973610b56d3
#
_entry.id   82a0ce562988cb19e34da973610b56d3
#
_cell.length_a   1.000
_cell.length_b   1.000
_cell.length_c   1.000
_cell.angle_alpha   90.00
_cell.angle_beta   90.00
_cell.angle_gamma   90.00
#
_symmetry.space_group_name_H-M   'P 1'
#
loop_
_entity.id
_entity.type
_entity.pdbx_description
1 polymer ?
#
loop_
_entity_poly.entity_id
_entity_poly.type
_entity_poly.pdbx_seq_one_letter_code
_entity_poly.pdbx_strand_id
1 'polypeptide(L)'
;MTERLFLDDSSLREAQATVLRADASGIVLDRTPFYARSGGQPGDSGVLRWDGNEAVITETVKGESDAILHLASTAALPAPGTQVLAVLDWPRRHALMRMHTALHLLCSLLPGAAVTGGQIGADRSRLDFDLPDPPFKEALEDGFRSLIAAAHPITTEWVDEAVLDSNPGLVRTLSVQPPRGTGRLRLVRIGEAPPGKLVDLQPCGGTHVANTAEIGAIKVLKIENKGRQNRRIALALGA
;
A
#
# COMPACT_ATOMS: atom_id res chain seq x y z
N MET A 1 -2.53 20.16 -8.23
CA MET A 1 -2.90 18.85 -7.60
C MET A 1 -2.58 17.76 -8.60
N THR A 2 -1.96 16.65 -8.18
CA THR A 2 -1.68 15.51 -9.06
C THR A 2 -2.80 14.47 -8.94
N GLU A 3 -3.38 14.05 -10.07
CA GLU A 3 -4.33 12.93 -10.10
C GLU A 3 -3.61 11.62 -9.76
N ARG A 4 -4.17 10.84 -8.83
CA ARG A 4 -3.53 9.64 -8.24
C ARG A 4 -4.13 8.37 -8.84
N LEU A 5 -3.72 7.99 -10.04
CA LEU A 5 -4.28 6.86 -10.80
C LEU A 5 -4.19 5.53 -10.03
N PHE A 6 -3.18 5.35 -9.20
CA PHE A 6 -2.99 4.16 -8.37
C PHE A 6 -4.09 3.91 -7.33
N LEU A 7 -4.91 4.93 -7.00
CA LEU A 7 -6.03 4.77 -6.08
C LEU A 7 -7.21 4.04 -6.73
N ASP A 8 -7.38 4.24 -8.03
CA ASP A 8 -8.46 3.63 -8.81
C ASP A 8 -8.02 2.29 -9.39
N ASP A 9 -6.77 2.22 -9.91
CA ASP A 9 -6.19 0.98 -10.43
C ASP A 9 -4.74 0.80 -9.94
N SER A 10 -4.58 -0.09 -8.93
CA SER A 10 -3.25 -0.44 -8.41
C SER A 10 -2.41 -1.25 -9.39
N SER A 11 -3.03 -1.88 -10.41
CA SER A 11 -2.35 -2.72 -11.41
C SER A 11 -1.80 -1.94 -12.59
N LEU A 12 -2.11 -0.65 -12.70
CA LEU A 12 -1.62 0.22 -13.76
C LEU A 12 -0.09 0.34 -13.69
N ARG A 13 0.59 -0.09 -14.75
CA ARG A 13 2.05 -0.17 -14.83
C ARG A 13 2.69 1.08 -15.42
N GLU A 14 1.96 1.78 -16.26
CA GLU A 14 2.40 2.99 -16.96
C GLU A 14 1.25 3.93 -17.25
N ALA A 15 1.53 5.21 -17.42
CA ALA A 15 0.56 6.22 -17.83
C ALA A 15 1.22 7.38 -18.55
N GLN A 16 0.52 7.97 -19.50
CA GLN A 16 0.87 9.25 -20.07
C GLN A 16 0.55 10.36 -19.06
N ALA A 17 1.46 11.32 -18.94
CA ALA A 17 1.31 12.45 -18.03
C ALA A 17 2.01 13.69 -18.60
N THR A 18 1.60 14.86 -18.08
CA THR A 18 2.23 16.14 -18.41
C THR A 18 3.06 16.62 -17.22
N VAL A 19 4.28 17.06 -17.50
CA VAL A 19 5.14 17.67 -16.47
C VAL A 19 4.58 19.06 -16.09
N LEU A 20 4.24 19.23 -14.82
CA LEU A 20 3.81 20.52 -14.28
C LEU A 20 4.99 21.35 -13.77
N ARG A 21 5.98 20.67 -13.17
CA ARG A 21 7.20 21.26 -12.61
C ARG A 21 8.30 20.21 -12.58
N ALA A 22 9.54 20.64 -12.82
CA ALA A 22 10.73 19.81 -12.64
C ALA A 22 11.89 20.69 -12.15
N ASP A 23 12.41 20.38 -10.97
CA ASP A 23 13.52 21.09 -10.34
C ASP A 23 14.31 20.15 -9.42
N ALA A 24 15.26 20.68 -8.65
CA ALA A 24 16.08 19.91 -7.73
C ALA A 24 15.28 19.19 -6.61
N SER A 25 14.04 19.61 -6.34
CA SER A 25 13.17 18.96 -5.35
C SER A 25 12.43 17.75 -5.91
N GLY A 26 12.38 17.59 -7.24
CA GLY A 26 11.73 16.50 -7.94
C GLY A 26 10.82 16.96 -9.08
N ILE A 27 10.21 15.98 -9.74
CA ILE A 27 9.30 16.19 -10.88
C ILE A 27 7.85 16.04 -10.38
N VAL A 28 7.00 17.00 -10.73
CA VAL A 28 5.55 16.97 -10.47
C VAL A 28 4.82 16.78 -11.78
N LEU A 29 3.93 15.80 -11.81
CA LEU A 29 3.08 15.47 -12.96
C LEU A 29 1.62 15.87 -12.69
N ASP A 30 0.83 16.09 -13.75
CA ASP A 30 -0.62 16.31 -13.68
C ASP A 30 -1.35 15.07 -13.16
N ARG A 31 -0.86 13.86 -13.55
CA ARG A 31 -1.35 12.56 -13.10
C ARG A 31 -0.21 11.57 -12.95
N THR A 32 -0.40 10.53 -12.12
CA THR A 32 0.68 9.56 -11.92
C THR A 32 0.16 8.17 -11.51
N PRO A 33 0.76 7.08 -12.06
CA PRO A 33 0.56 5.73 -11.55
C PRO A 33 1.44 5.44 -10.31
N PHE A 34 2.43 6.30 -10.00
CA PHE A 34 3.38 6.12 -8.90
C PHE A 34 2.74 6.40 -7.55
N TYR A 35 2.78 5.42 -6.66
CA TYR A 35 2.38 5.58 -5.27
C TYR A 35 3.40 6.44 -4.51
N ALA A 36 2.94 7.48 -3.84
CA ALA A 36 3.79 8.30 -2.97
C ALA A 36 3.87 7.67 -1.57
N ARG A 37 5.08 7.57 -1.02
CA ARG A 37 5.35 7.00 0.31
C ARG A 37 4.35 7.47 1.36
N SER A 38 3.63 6.53 1.96
CA SER A 38 2.59 6.79 2.96
C SER A 38 2.22 5.51 3.70
N GLY A 39 1.65 5.61 4.91
CA GLY A 39 1.04 4.47 5.62
C GLY A 39 1.96 3.26 5.81
N GLY A 40 3.27 3.46 5.93
CA GLY A 40 4.25 2.38 6.05
C GLY A 40 4.67 1.74 4.73
N GLN A 41 4.01 2.05 3.60
CA GLN A 41 4.43 1.61 2.26
C GLN A 41 5.40 2.61 1.65
N PRO A 42 6.59 2.16 1.15
CA PRO A 42 7.52 3.02 0.41
C PRO A 42 6.87 3.56 -0.87
N GLY A 43 7.38 4.68 -1.36
CA GLY A 43 7.01 5.19 -2.67
C GLY A 43 7.54 4.30 -3.79
N ASP A 44 6.93 4.43 -4.96
CA ASP A 44 7.38 3.69 -6.12
C ASP A 44 8.65 4.26 -6.73
N SER A 45 9.36 3.41 -7.43
CA SER A 45 10.45 3.70 -8.34
C SER A 45 10.06 3.33 -9.78
N GLY A 46 10.84 3.80 -10.74
CA GLY A 46 10.62 3.55 -12.15
C GLY A 46 11.31 4.55 -13.04
N VAL A 47 10.72 4.89 -14.17
CA VAL A 47 11.30 5.85 -15.12
C VAL A 47 10.24 6.77 -15.71
N LEU A 48 10.64 7.98 -16.09
CA LEU A 48 9.88 8.88 -16.96
C LEU A 48 10.59 8.94 -18.31
N ARG A 49 9.86 8.72 -19.40
CA ARG A 49 10.40 8.73 -20.78
C ARG A 49 9.76 9.83 -21.61
N TRP A 50 10.57 10.56 -22.39
CA TRP A 50 10.11 11.59 -23.31
C TRP A 50 11.16 11.85 -24.40
N ASP A 51 10.75 12.02 -25.63
CA ASP A 51 11.59 12.45 -26.77
C ASP A 51 12.97 11.75 -26.85
N GLY A 52 13.02 10.44 -26.59
CA GLY A 52 14.26 9.67 -26.57
C GLY A 52 15.12 9.84 -25.29
N ASN A 53 14.66 10.63 -24.31
CA ASN A 53 15.29 10.81 -23.02
C ASN A 53 14.62 9.95 -21.95
N GLU A 54 15.32 9.76 -20.83
CA GLU A 54 14.80 9.03 -19.67
C GLU A 54 15.31 9.66 -18.36
N ALA A 55 14.42 9.78 -17.37
CA ALA A 55 14.76 10.10 -15.99
C ALA A 55 14.44 8.93 -15.09
N VAL A 56 15.43 8.43 -14.35
CA VAL A 56 15.25 7.36 -13.36
C VAL A 56 14.66 7.94 -12.09
N ILE A 57 13.49 7.43 -11.69
CA ILE A 57 12.81 7.80 -10.46
C ILE A 57 13.18 6.78 -9.38
N THR A 58 13.86 7.24 -8.35
CA THR A 58 14.35 6.39 -7.25
C THR A 58 13.36 6.25 -6.11
N GLU A 59 12.51 7.26 -5.92
CA GLU A 59 11.49 7.30 -4.86
C GLU A 59 10.37 8.27 -5.28
N THR A 60 9.17 8.04 -4.77
CA THR A 60 8.04 8.95 -4.92
C THR A 60 7.52 9.33 -3.54
N VAL A 61 7.36 10.63 -3.28
CA VAL A 61 6.95 11.17 -1.98
C VAL A 61 5.84 12.20 -2.11
N LYS A 62 5.15 12.48 -1.00
CA LYS A 62 4.19 13.58 -0.94
C LYS A 62 4.94 14.90 -0.91
N GLY A 63 4.50 15.84 -1.73
CA GLY A 63 4.92 17.24 -1.71
C GLY A 63 3.88 18.14 -1.04
N GLU A 64 4.08 19.43 -1.17
CA GLU A 64 3.13 20.45 -0.69
C GLU A 64 1.85 20.48 -1.56
N SER A 65 0.75 20.92 -0.97
CA SER A 65 -0.53 21.14 -1.66
C SER A 65 -1.00 19.95 -2.50
N ASP A 66 -0.89 18.74 -1.94
CA ASP A 66 -1.27 17.48 -2.60
C ASP A 66 -0.48 17.13 -3.87
N ALA A 67 0.67 17.76 -4.11
CA ALA A 67 1.58 17.36 -5.16
C ALA A 67 2.22 16.00 -4.84
N ILE A 68 2.55 15.26 -5.90
CA ILE A 68 3.39 14.07 -5.80
C ILE A 68 4.73 14.38 -6.44
N LEU A 69 5.81 14.20 -5.69
CA LEU A 69 7.18 14.43 -6.11
C LEU A 69 7.82 13.11 -6.52
N HIS A 70 8.26 13.04 -7.77
CA HIS A 70 9.05 11.96 -8.32
C HIS A 70 10.52 12.36 -8.20
N LEU A 71 11.27 11.71 -7.29
CA LEU A 71 12.67 12.05 -7.01
C LEU A 71 13.56 11.39 -8.06
N ALA A 72 14.12 12.21 -8.95
CA ALA A 72 15.00 11.75 -10.03
C ALA A 72 16.45 11.73 -9.62
N SER A 73 17.20 10.71 -10.08
CA SER A 73 18.65 10.60 -9.90
C SER A 73 19.46 11.13 -11.10
N THR A 74 18.80 11.71 -12.10
CA THR A 74 19.42 12.20 -13.34
C THR A 74 19.52 13.71 -13.38
N ALA A 75 20.56 14.24 -14.08
CA ALA A 75 20.76 15.67 -14.27
C ALA A 75 19.81 16.27 -15.34
N ALA A 76 19.38 15.47 -16.32
CA ALA A 76 18.45 15.91 -17.36
C ALA A 76 17.01 15.75 -16.86
N LEU A 77 16.29 16.86 -16.70
CA LEU A 77 14.90 16.89 -16.30
C LEU A 77 14.01 17.36 -17.46
N PRO A 78 12.82 16.80 -17.64
CA PRO A 78 11.86 17.27 -18.64
C PRO A 78 11.38 18.69 -18.31
N ALA A 79 11.24 19.54 -19.31
CA ALA A 79 10.70 20.89 -19.11
C ALA A 79 9.20 20.83 -18.74
N PRO A 80 8.68 21.82 -17.98
CA PRO A 80 7.23 21.97 -17.80
C PRO A 80 6.49 21.99 -19.14
N GLY A 81 5.33 21.29 -19.20
CA GLY A 81 4.56 21.08 -20.43
C GLY A 81 4.97 19.86 -21.26
N THR A 82 6.12 19.23 -20.98
CA THR A 82 6.54 18.02 -21.68
C THR A 82 5.59 16.86 -21.38
N GLN A 83 5.20 16.13 -22.44
CA GLN A 83 4.50 14.84 -22.30
C GLN A 83 5.49 13.75 -21.98
N VAL A 84 5.23 12.99 -20.94
CA VAL A 84 6.08 11.89 -20.50
C VAL A 84 5.27 10.59 -20.37
N LEU A 85 5.92 9.47 -20.65
CA LEU A 85 5.40 8.15 -20.26
C LEU A 85 6.02 7.80 -18.90
N ALA A 86 5.18 7.74 -17.88
CA ALA A 86 5.55 7.35 -16.51
C ALA A 86 5.45 5.83 -16.39
N VAL A 87 6.56 5.12 -16.20
CA VAL A 87 6.64 3.65 -16.18
C VAL A 87 7.15 3.17 -14.82
N LEU A 88 6.39 2.32 -14.14
CA LEU A 88 6.74 1.76 -12.83
C LEU A 88 7.81 0.67 -12.94
N ASP A 89 8.65 0.56 -11.90
CA ASP A 89 9.35 -0.68 -11.57
C ASP A 89 8.31 -1.70 -11.07
N TRP A 90 7.68 -2.38 -12.02
CA TRP A 90 6.57 -3.28 -11.73
C TRP A 90 6.93 -4.45 -10.81
N PRO A 91 8.07 -5.13 -10.96
CA PRO A 91 8.46 -6.19 -10.02
C PRO A 91 8.46 -5.71 -8.56
N ARG A 92 9.02 -4.51 -8.31
CA ARG A 92 9.04 -3.91 -6.98
C ARG A 92 7.64 -3.51 -6.49
N ARG A 93 6.85 -2.83 -7.35
CA ARG A 93 5.46 -2.45 -7.02
C ARG A 93 4.62 -3.68 -6.68
N HIS A 94 4.67 -4.71 -7.49
CA HIS A 94 3.88 -5.92 -7.29
C HIS A 94 4.27 -6.65 -6.00
N ALA A 95 5.57 -6.73 -5.69
CA ALA A 95 6.03 -7.28 -4.41
C ALA A 95 5.49 -6.47 -3.21
N LEU A 96 5.50 -5.13 -3.28
CA LEU A 96 4.90 -4.26 -2.25
C LEU A 96 3.38 -4.47 -2.12
N MET A 97 2.66 -4.63 -3.22
CA MET A 97 1.22 -4.92 -3.23
C MET A 97 0.91 -6.28 -2.56
N ARG A 98 1.67 -7.32 -2.90
CA ARG A 98 1.56 -8.65 -2.29
C ARG A 98 1.78 -8.58 -0.77
N MET A 99 2.85 -7.92 -0.34
CA MET A 99 3.16 -7.76 1.08
C MET A 99 2.14 -6.90 1.81
N HIS A 100 1.66 -5.80 1.20
CA HIS A 100 0.63 -4.97 1.82
C HIS A 100 -0.66 -5.76 2.04
N THR A 101 -1.10 -6.50 1.02
CA THR A 101 -2.29 -7.35 1.13
C THR A 101 -2.09 -8.46 2.18
N ALA A 102 -0.89 -9.07 2.26
CA ALA A 102 -0.58 -10.03 3.30
C ALA A 102 -0.67 -9.43 4.71
N LEU A 103 -0.29 -8.16 4.91
CA LEU A 103 -0.46 -7.50 6.21
C LEU A 103 -1.93 -7.27 6.58
N HIS A 104 -2.82 -7.02 5.60
CA HIS A 104 -4.26 -7.01 5.82
C HIS A 104 -4.78 -8.39 6.23
N LEU A 105 -4.32 -9.47 5.58
CA LEU A 105 -4.64 -10.82 6.01
C LEU A 105 -4.13 -11.12 7.42
N LEU A 106 -2.93 -10.62 7.78
CA LEU A 106 -2.42 -10.77 9.15
C LEU A 106 -3.35 -10.11 10.18
N CYS A 107 -3.90 -8.92 9.87
CA CYS A 107 -4.89 -8.27 10.73
C CYS A 107 -6.17 -9.11 10.88
N SER A 108 -6.63 -9.78 9.82
CA SER A 108 -7.81 -10.64 9.87
C SER A 108 -7.58 -11.93 10.67
N LEU A 109 -6.34 -12.44 10.69
CA LEU A 109 -5.94 -13.61 11.49
C LEU A 109 -5.78 -13.31 12.99
N LEU A 110 -5.72 -12.03 13.36
CA LEU A 110 -5.59 -11.55 14.74
C LEU A 110 -6.78 -10.63 15.10
N PRO A 111 -8.00 -11.16 15.15
CA PRO A 111 -9.19 -10.35 15.43
C PRO A 111 -9.09 -9.70 16.81
N GLY A 112 -9.41 -8.40 16.88
CA GLY A 112 -9.36 -7.60 18.11
C GLY A 112 -7.98 -7.05 18.47
N ALA A 113 -6.87 -7.52 17.84
CA ALA A 113 -5.56 -6.96 18.05
C ALA A 113 -5.41 -5.62 17.28
N ALA A 114 -5.03 -4.56 17.99
CA ALA A 114 -4.81 -3.26 17.39
C ALA A 114 -3.37 -3.13 16.88
N VAL A 115 -3.20 -2.54 15.69
CA VAL A 115 -1.89 -2.29 15.09
C VAL A 115 -1.26 -1.05 15.71
N THR A 116 -0.10 -1.21 16.35
CA THR A 116 0.67 -0.13 16.98
C THR A 116 1.77 0.43 16.10
N GLY A 117 2.13 -0.26 15.03
CA GLY A 117 3.13 0.18 14.05
C GLY A 117 3.28 -0.82 12.92
N GLY A 118 3.89 -0.37 11.81
CA GLY A 118 4.10 -1.23 10.65
C GLY A 118 5.15 -0.69 9.70
N GLN A 119 5.69 -1.57 8.89
CA GLN A 119 6.59 -1.26 7.80
C GLN A 119 6.41 -2.28 6.68
N ILE A 120 6.22 -1.79 5.47
CA ILE A 120 6.08 -2.59 4.27
C ILE A 120 7.39 -2.53 3.49
N GLY A 121 7.87 -3.66 3.02
CA GLY A 121 9.00 -3.79 2.12
C GLY A 121 8.74 -4.89 1.10
N ALA A 122 9.45 -4.88 -0.01
CA ALA A 122 9.27 -5.86 -1.07
C ALA A 122 9.68 -7.27 -0.64
N ASP A 123 10.75 -7.38 0.15
CA ASP A 123 11.29 -8.68 0.60
C ASP A 123 10.77 -9.07 1.98
N ARG A 124 10.60 -8.07 2.85
CA ARG A 124 10.23 -8.28 4.26
C ARG A 124 9.34 -7.16 4.74
N SER A 125 8.28 -7.52 5.45
CA SER A 125 7.35 -6.58 6.09
C SER A 125 7.10 -6.96 7.54
N ARG A 126 6.55 -6.02 8.33
CA ARG A 126 6.19 -6.28 9.71
C ARG A 126 5.00 -5.46 10.15
N LEU A 127 4.23 -6.00 11.08
CA LEU A 127 3.30 -5.26 11.92
C LEU A 127 3.62 -5.50 13.38
N ASP A 128 3.37 -4.47 14.17
CA ASP A 128 3.43 -4.49 15.61
C ASP A 128 1.98 -4.41 16.14
N PHE A 129 1.62 -5.28 17.06
CA PHE A 129 0.26 -5.39 17.58
C PHE A 129 0.23 -5.18 19.09
N ASP A 130 -0.78 -4.50 19.57
CA ASP A 130 -1.17 -4.56 20.99
C ASP A 130 -1.83 -5.92 21.24
N LEU A 131 -1.03 -6.85 21.76
CA LEU A 131 -1.41 -8.25 21.93
C LEU A 131 -0.63 -8.83 23.12
N PRO A 132 -1.29 -9.22 24.22
CA PRO A 132 -0.62 -9.72 25.41
C PRO A 132 0.10 -11.06 25.16
N ASP A 133 -0.55 -11.99 24.47
CA ASP A 133 -0.05 -13.31 24.20
C ASP A 133 0.43 -13.44 22.74
N PRO A 134 1.62 -14.01 22.49
CA PRO A 134 2.08 -14.21 21.12
C PRO A 134 1.24 -15.29 20.44
N PRO A 135 0.85 -15.08 19.16
CA PRO A 135 0.18 -16.13 18.40
C PRO A 135 1.16 -17.26 18.07
N PHE A 136 0.62 -18.45 17.82
CA PHE A 136 1.42 -19.56 17.30
C PHE A 136 1.78 -19.32 15.84
N LYS A 137 3.06 -19.47 15.52
CA LYS A 137 3.60 -19.25 14.18
C LYS A 137 2.92 -20.14 13.14
N GLU A 138 2.78 -21.42 13.45
CA GLU A 138 2.18 -22.44 12.59
C GLU A 138 0.71 -22.10 12.28
N ALA A 139 -0.03 -21.62 13.28
CA ALA A 139 -1.43 -21.21 13.09
C ALA A 139 -1.56 -20.00 12.14
N LEU A 140 -0.62 -19.06 12.20
CA LEU A 140 -0.59 -17.95 11.26
C LEU A 140 -0.25 -18.41 9.84
N GLU A 141 0.75 -19.29 9.68
CA GLU A 141 1.16 -19.82 8.38
C GLU A 141 0.03 -20.67 7.74
N ASP A 142 -0.69 -21.45 8.54
CA ASP A 142 -1.87 -22.21 8.08
C ASP A 142 -3.03 -21.28 7.70
N GLY A 143 -3.26 -20.23 8.49
CA GLY A 143 -4.25 -19.19 8.19
C GLY A 143 -3.95 -18.47 6.87
N PHE A 144 -2.70 -18.05 6.65
CA PHE A 144 -2.26 -17.46 5.37
C PHE A 144 -2.50 -18.44 4.21
N ARG A 145 -2.07 -19.68 4.35
CA ARG A 145 -2.25 -20.70 3.31
C ARG A 145 -3.71 -20.86 2.93
N SER A 146 -4.59 -20.94 3.91
CA SER A 146 -6.04 -21.07 3.70
C SER A 146 -6.63 -19.85 2.98
N LEU A 147 -6.34 -18.63 3.45
CA LEU A 147 -6.87 -17.39 2.87
C LEU A 147 -6.34 -17.12 1.46
N ILE A 148 -5.08 -17.47 1.19
CA ILE A 148 -4.46 -17.34 -0.14
C ILE A 148 -5.07 -18.36 -1.11
N ALA A 149 -5.21 -19.61 -0.70
CA ALA A 149 -5.80 -20.67 -1.52
C ALA A 149 -7.27 -20.42 -1.83
N ALA A 150 -8.00 -19.72 -0.96
CA ALA A 150 -9.39 -19.36 -1.19
C ALA A 150 -9.60 -18.30 -2.28
N ALA A 151 -8.52 -17.65 -2.77
CA ALA A 151 -8.54 -16.72 -3.89
C ALA A 151 -9.59 -15.60 -3.74
N HIS A 152 -9.63 -14.97 -2.56
CA HIS A 152 -10.60 -13.90 -2.27
C HIS A 152 -10.33 -12.66 -3.14
N PRO A 153 -11.37 -12.04 -3.73
CA PRO A 153 -11.22 -10.78 -4.44
C PRO A 153 -10.84 -9.64 -3.49
N ILE A 154 -10.04 -8.69 -3.99
CA ILE A 154 -9.74 -7.42 -3.32
C ILE A 154 -10.39 -6.30 -4.14
N THR A 155 -11.24 -5.53 -3.50
CA THR A 155 -11.94 -4.40 -4.11
C THR A 155 -11.77 -3.14 -3.26
N THR A 156 -11.98 -1.99 -3.88
CA THR A 156 -11.92 -0.69 -3.22
C THR A 156 -13.22 0.05 -3.41
N GLU A 157 -13.62 0.81 -2.40
CA GLU A 157 -14.78 1.66 -2.44
C GLU A 157 -14.52 3.00 -1.75
N TRP A 158 -15.14 4.06 -2.27
CA TRP A 158 -15.11 5.37 -1.65
C TRP A 158 -16.41 5.59 -0.89
N VAL A 159 -16.31 5.85 0.41
CA VAL A 159 -17.43 6.08 1.30
C VAL A 159 -17.33 7.46 1.95
N ASP A 160 -18.41 7.96 2.53
CA ASP A 160 -18.39 9.15 3.39
C ASP A 160 -17.52 8.88 4.62
N GLU A 161 -16.68 9.84 5.01
CA GLU A 161 -15.80 9.67 6.18
C GLU A 161 -16.56 9.52 7.51
N ALA A 162 -17.84 9.94 7.58
CA ALA A 162 -18.71 9.75 8.72
C ALA A 162 -18.97 8.25 9.02
N VAL A 163 -18.70 7.35 8.07
CA VAL A 163 -18.79 5.90 8.30
C VAL A 163 -17.92 5.45 9.47
N LEU A 164 -16.80 6.14 9.73
CA LEU A 164 -15.90 5.83 10.84
C LEU A 164 -16.51 6.13 12.21
N ASP A 165 -17.43 7.10 12.29
CA ASP A 165 -18.09 7.46 13.55
C ASP A 165 -19.10 6.40 13.95
N SER A 166 -19.75 5.79 12.94
CA SER A 166 -20.69 4.68 13.13
C SER A 166 -20.00 3.32 13.27
N ASN A 167 -18.77 3.18 12.73
CA ASN A 167 -18.05 1.92 12.66
C ASN A 167 -16.57 2.10 13.07
N PRO A 168 -16.27 2.45 14.34
CA PRO A 168 -14.90 2.68 14.79
C PRO A 168 -13.99 1.43 14.65
N GLY A 169 -14.59 0.23 14.64
CA GLY A 169 -13.86 -1.03 14.43
C GLY A 169 -13.23 -1.21 13.03
N LEU A 170 -13.56 -0.35 12.06
CA LEU A 170 -12.87 -0.32 10.77
C LEU A 170 -11.41 0.14 10.90
N VAL A 171 -11.09 0.96 11.91
CA VAL A 171 -9.73 1.46 12.15
C VAL A 171 -8.97 0.46 13.01
N ARG A 172 -8.09 -0.31 12.39
CA ARG A 172 -7.23 -1.30 13.05
C ARG A 172 -5.96 -0.69 13.64
N THR A 173 -5.58 0.52 13.21
CA THR A 173 -4.31 1.17 13.57
C THR A 173 -4.50 2.19 14.69
N LEU A 174 -3.66 2.12 15.73
CA LEU A 174 -3.64 3.12 16.82
C LEU A 174 -2.77 4.34 16.46
N SER A 175 -1.67 4.11 15.75
CA SER A 175 -0.65 5.13 15.45
C SER A 175 -0.93 5.94 14.19
N VAL A 176 -1.62 5.38 13.21
CA VAL A 176 -1.95 6.05 11.94
C VAL A 176 -3.46 6.14 11.81
N GLN A 177 -3.99 7.32 12.02
CA GLN A 177 -5.43 7.55 11.83
C GLN A 177 -5.73 7.80 10.34
N PRO A 178 -6.88 7.31 9.83
CA PRO A 178 -7.34 7.68 8.49
C PRO A 178 -7.46 9.20 8.37
N PRO A 179 -7.22 9.78 7.18
CA PRO A 179 -7.39 11.22 6.97
C PRO A 179 -8.83 11.63 7.29
N ARG A 180 -8.97 12.77 7.98
CA ARG A 180 -10.26 13.42 8.27
C ARG A 180 -10.32 14.77 7.57
N GLY A 181 -11.52 15.28 7.33
CA GLY A 181 -11.74 16.57 6.68
C GLY A 181 -11.60 16.54 5.16
N THR A 182 -11.52 15.35 4.56
CA THR A 182 -11.51 15.18 3.10
C THR A 182 -12.90 14.85 2.53
N GLY A 183 -13.90 14.61 3.42
CA GLY A 183 -15.26 14.22 3.09
C GLY A 183 -15.42 12.79 2.60
N ARG A 184 -14.37 12.16 2.13
CA ARG A 184 -14.40 10.79 1.57
C ARG A 184 -13.25 9.94 2.09
N LEU A 185 -13.54 8.67 2.27
CA LEU A 185 -12.59 7.66 2.75
C LEU A 185 -12.54 6.48 1.78
N ARG A 186 -11.33 6.05 1.42
CA ARG A 186 -11.14 4.82 0.64
C ARG A 186 -11.07 3.63 1.57
N LEU A 187 -11.95 2.65 1.37
CA LEU A 187 -11.92 1.35 2.02
C LEU A 187 -11.34 0.30 1.07
N VAL A 188 -10.54 -0.60 1.62
CA VAL A 188 -10.07 -1.83 0.95
C VAL A 188 -10.80 -3.00 1.59
N ARG A 189 -11.48 -3.77 0.74
CA ARG A 189 -12.22 -4.98 1.09
C ARG A 189 -11.48 -6.20 0.58
N ILE A 190 -11.27 -7.19 1.42
CA ILE A 190 -10.83 -8.53 1.05
C ILE A 190 -12.02 -9.48 1.31
N GLY A 191 -12.42 -10.21 0.28
CA GLY A 191 -13.58 -11.07 0.33
C GLY A 191 -14.75 -10.53 -0.49
N GLU A 192 -15.85 -11.26 -0.49
CA GLU A 192 -17.03 -10.94 -1.27
C GLU A 192 -17.84 -9.81 -0.64
N ALA A 193 -18.58 -9.08 -1.47
CA ALA A 193 -19.58 -8.14 -0.99
C ALA A 193 -20.76 -8.89 -0.32
N PRO A 194 -21.49 -8.26 0.63
CA PRO A 194 -22.63 -8.90 1.25
C PRO A 194 -23.65 -9.42 0.22
N PRO A 195 -24.24 -10.63 0.44
CA PRO A 195 -24.15 -11.50 1.62
C PRO A 195 -22.92 -12.42 1.66
N GLY A 196 -21.89 -12.20 0.82
CA GLY A 196 -20.71 -13.02 0.76
C GLY A 196 -19.79 -12.93 1.99
N LYS A 197 -18.72 -13.72 2.01
CA LYS A 197 -17.79 -13.82 3.13
C LYS A 197 -16.81 -12.66 3.14
N LEU A 198 -16.90 -11.79 4.14
CA LEU A 198 -15.92 -10.77 4.44
C LEU A 198 -14.72 -11.38 5.17
N VAL A 199 -13.49 -11.10 4.69
CA VAL A 199 -12.22 -11.45 5.34
C VAL A 199 -11.66 -10.24 6.09
N ASP A 200 -11.57 -9.08 5.40
CA ASP A 200 -11.07 -7.84 5.96
C ASP A 200 -11.74 -6.62 5.31
N LEU A 201 -11.88 -5.54 6.07
CA LEU A 201 -12.37 -4.25 5.60
C LEU A 201 -11.73 -3.14 6.42
N GLN A 202 -10.89 -2.33 5.80
CA GLN A 202 -10.15 -1.26 6.48
C GLN A 202 -10.00 -0.01 5.61
N PRO A 203 -9.91 1.18 6.22
CA PRO A 203 -9.42 2.38 5.55
C PRO A 203 -7.98 2.17 5.08
N CYS A 204 -7.73 2.26 3.79
CA CYS A 204 -6.39 2.12 3.26
C CYS A 204 -6.20 2.90 1.95
N GLY A 205 -5.15 3.74 1.91
CA GLY A 205 -4.74 4.47 0.70
C GLY A 205 -3.63 3.78 -0.09
N GLY A 206 -3.18 2.59 0.33
CA GLY A 206 -2.10 1.86 -0.32
C GLY A 206 -2.53 1.06 -1.54
N THR A 207 -1.56 0.37 -2.13
CA THR A 207 -1.77 -0.45 -3.32
C THR A 207 -1.86 -1.94 -2.95
N HIS A 208 -2.78 -2.65 -3.58
CA HIS A 208 -3.09 -4.05 -3.29
C HIS A 208 -3.17 -4.88 -4.56
N VAL A 209 -2.95 -6.19 -4.45
CA VAL A 209 -3.24 -7.15 -5.53
C VAL A 209 -4.76 -7.28 -5.72
N ALA A 210 -5.20 -7.76 -6.88
CA ALA A 210 -6.63 -7.91 -7.16
C ALA A 210 -7.25 -9.16 -6.51
N ASN A 211 -6.40 -10.16 -6.17
CA ASN A 211 -6.84 -11.42 -5.60
C ASN A 211 -5.81 -11.96 -4.59
N THR A 212 -6.27 -12.58 -3.48
CA THR A 212 -5.35 -13.13 -2.47
C THR A 212 -4.43 -14.22 -3.01
N ALA A 213 -4.81 -14.94 -4.06
CA ALA A 213 -3.94 -15.94 -4.71
C ALA A 213 -2.65 -15.32 -5.28
N GLU A 214 -2.68 -14.04 -5.71
CA GLU A 214 -1.50 -13.35 -6.22
C GLU A 214 -0.43 -13.10 -5.14
N ILE A 215 -0.79 -13.16 -3.86
CA ILE A 215 0.18 -13.01 -2.76
C ILE A 215 1.26 -14.11 -2.86
N GLY A 216 0.86 -15.32 -3.26
CA GLY A 216 1.75 -16.49 -3.24
C GLY A 216 2.07 -16.92 -1.81
N ALA A 217 3.12 -17.71 -1.65
CA ALA A 217 3.49 -18.22 -0.33
C ALA A 217 3.96 -17.10 0.62
N ILE A 218 3.51 -17.16 1.88
CA ILE A 218 3.96 -16.26 2.96
C ILE A 218 4.68 -17.11 4.02
N LYS A 219 5.80 -16.57 4.49
CA LYS A 219 6.57 -17.13 5.60
C LYS A 219 6.54 -16.16 6.79
N VAL A 220 6.15 -16.65 7.96
CA VAL A 220 6.32 -15.93 9.21
C VAL A 220 7.77 -16.08 9.65
N LEU A 221 8.55 -14.99 9.58
CA LEU A 221 9.97 -15.03 9.89
C LEU A 221 10.19 -15.10 11.40
N LYS A 222 9.54 -14.21 12.15
CA LYS A 222 9.78 -14.01 13.57
C LYS A 222 8.57 -13.38 14.25
N ILE A 223 8.31 -13.82 15.48
CA ILE A 223 7.39 -13.18 16.41
C ILE A 223 8.21 -12.73 17.60
N GLU A 224 8.28 -11.41 17.85
CA GLU A 224 9.12 -10.79 18.87
C GLU A 224 8.29 -10.03 19.89
N ASN A 225 8.71 -10.12 21.15
CA ASN A 225 8.20 -9.26 22.20
C ASN A 225 8.87 -7.88 22.09
N LYS A 226 8.07 -6.81 21.95
CA LYS A 226 8.52 -5.41 21.92
C LYS A 226 8.03 -4.63 23.14
N GLY A 227 7.91 -5.29 24.26
CA GLY A 227 7.38 -4.79 25.51
C GLY A 227 6.30 -5.70 26.07
N ARG A 228 5.67 -5.26 27.13
CA ARG A 228 4.73 -6.08 27.92
C ARG A 228 3.53 -6.58 27.12
N GLN A 229 2.98 -5.74 26.22
CA GLN A 229 1.76 -6.01 25.44
C GLN A 229 1.98 -5.78 23.93
N ASN A 230 3.22 -5.68 23.45
CA ASN A 230 3.48 -5.42 22.05
C ASN A 230 4.20 -6.61 21.40
N ARG A 231 3.62 -7.13 20.32
CA ARG A 231 4.17 -8.26 19.54
C ARG A 231 4.44 -7.81 18.12
N ARG A 232 5.70 -7.95 17.71
CA ARG A 232 6.11 -7.70 16.33
C ARG A 232 6.07 -9.00 15.56
N ILE A 233 5.35 -9.02 14.46
CA ILE A 233 5.28 -10.15 13.53
C ILE A 233 5.90 -9.73 12.21
N ALA A 234 6.98 -10.43 11.82
CA ALA A 234 7.69 -10.17 10.57
C ALA A 234 7.36 -11.26 9.54
N LEU A 235 7.06 -10.83 8.32
CA LEU A 235 6.70 -11.66 7.18
C LEU A 235 7.72 -11.53 6.06
N ALA A 236 7.84 -12.58 5.24
CA ALA A 236 8.50 -12.53 3.93
C ALA A 236 7.65 -13.26 2.89
N LEU A 237 7.83 -12.89 1.62
CA LEU A 237 7.32 -13.68 0.50
C LEU A 237 8.11 -15.00 0.45
N GLY A 238 7.40 -16.12 0.30
CA GLY A 238 8.01 -17.41 0.02
C GLY A 238 8.58 -17.44 -1.41
N ALA A 239 9.53 -18.35 -1.62
CA ALA A 239 10.03 -18.67 -2.96
C ALA A 239 8.97 -19.41 -3.78
#